data_db38e7a75d7916099295b2c87bd653e9
#
_entry.id   db38e7a75d7916099295b2c87bd653e9
#
_cell.length_a   1.000
_cell.length_b   1.000
_cell.length_c   1.000
_cell.angle_alpha   90.00
_cell.angle_beta   90.00
_cell.angle_gamma   90.00
#
_symmetry.space_group_name_H-M   'P 1'
#
loop_
_entity.id
_entity.type
_entity.pdbx_description
1 polymer ?
#
loop_
_entity_poly.entity_id
_entity_poly.type
_entity_poly.pdbx_seq_one_letter_code
_entity_poly.pdbx_strand_id
1 'polypeptide(L)'
;GVELLGELTHSLPALAKKYDTPPVKIISMEMATRILPMFDEKLANYAMDYLKSHGVTMMTGSKITKIEPNAVVYADGDQEKKVEGNTIIWTVGVSGSDVIADSGFNQRRNRVVVSNHLNLTDHPEVFIIGDVSAVMTDAGRPYPTTAQISSQEGDHAGKNVAAALNGQPLTDFVYKSKGTVASLGSQDGIAQIGKSHKYTGFIAKVLKRVITDKSLLEDANLSTMLKQGRWPL
;
A
#
# COMPACT_ATOMS: atom_id res chain seq x y z
N GLY A 1 -6.61 1.37 1.45
CA GLY A 1 -7.78 1.84 2.21
C GLY A 1 -7.76 3.34 2.45
N VAL A 2 -6.84 3.86 3.26
CA VAL A 2 -6.83 5.29 3.71
C VAL A 2 -6.78 6.29 2.55
N GLU A 3 -5.93 6.08 1.54
CA GLU A 3 -5.86 6.96 0.36
C GLU A 3 -7.18 6.98 -0.42
N LEU A 4 -7.80 5.79 -0.59
CA LEU A 4 -9.12 5.70 -1.21
C LEU A 4 -10.19 6.45 -0.40
N LEU A 5 -10.19 6.31 0.92
CA LEU A 5 -11.11 7.06 1.79
C LEU A 5 -10.94 8.57 1.59
N GLY A 6 -9.71 9.05 1.56
CA GLY A 6 -9.41 10.45 1.30
C GLY A 6 -9.98 10.94 -0.04
N GLU A 7 -9.82 10.19 -1.12
CA GLU A 7 -10.39 10.53 -2.43
C GLU A 7 -11.92 10.49 -2.43
N LEU A 8 -12.53 9.50 -1.77
CA LEU A 8 -13.99 9.38 -1.67
C LEU A 8 -14.62 10.55 -0.91
N THR A 9 -13.97 11.06 0.14
CA THR A 9 -14.48 12.22 0.90
C THR A 9 -14.60 13.48 0.04
N HIS A 10 -13.78 13.61 -1.00
CA HIS A 10 -13.81 14.77 -1.93
C HIS A 10 -14.71 14.50 -3.13
N SER A 11 -14.66 13.29 -3.69
CA SER A 11 -15.35 12.96 -4.94
C SER A 11 -16.84 12.73 -4.75
N LEU A 12 -17.26 12.04 -3.67
CA LEU A 12 -18.66 11.66 -3.49
C LEU A 12 -19.61 12.85 -3.28
N PRO A 13 -19.28 13.93 -2.55
CA PRO A 13 -20.15 15.09 -2.46
C PRO A 13 -20.40 15.77 -3.81
N ALA A 14 -19.35 15.85 -4.65
CA ALA A 14 -19.47 16.41 -5.99
C ALA A 14 -20.33 15.53 -6.91
N LEU A 15 -20.18 14.22 -6.82
CA LEU A 15 -21.00 13.26 -7.57
C LEU A 15 -22.46 13.28 -7.11
N ALA A 16 -22.71 13.30 -5.80
CA ALA A 16 -24.07 13.39 -5.25
C ALA A 16 -24.78 14.65 -5.75
N LYS A 17 -24.10 15.80 -5.75
CA LYS A 17 -24.64 17.05 -6.31
C LYS A 17 -24.89 16.95 -7.82
N LYS A 18 -23.95 16.34 -8.57
CA LYS A 18 -24.06 16.22 -10.04
C LYS A 18 -25.25 15.36 -10.48
N TYR A 19 -25.52 14.30 -9.72
CA TYR A 19 -26.55 13.31 -10.06
C TYR A 19 -27.83 13.43 -9.21
N ASP A 20 -27.95 14.50 -8.42
CA ASP A 20 -29.09 14.76 -7.54
C ASP A 20 -29.44 13.55 -6.65
N THR A 21 -28.42 12.97 -6.02
CA THR A 21 -28.57 11.81 -5.13
C THR A 21 -28.33 12.19 -3.68
N PRO A 22 -28.88 11.43 -2.71
CA PRO A 22 -28.58 11.63 -1.29
C PRO A 22 -27.08 11.52 -1.00
N PRO A 23 -26.58 12.21 0.05
CA PRO A 23 -25.21 12.07 0.50
C PRO A 23 -24.85 10.61 0.84
N VAL A 24 -23.69 10.16 0.38
CA VAL A 24 -23.20 8.81 0.64
C VAL A 24 -22.52 8.76 2.00
N LYS A 25 -22.93 7.80 2.84
CA LYS A 25 -22.23 7.49 4.10
C LYS A 25 -21.04 6.60 3.81
N ILE A 26 -19.87 6.98 4.33
CA ILE A 26 -18.64 6.20 4.22
C ILE A 26 -18.35 5.58 5.59
N ILE A 27 -18.23 4.25 5.62
CA ILE A 27 -17.84 3.49 6.81
C ILE A 27 -16.58 2.71 6.50
N SER A 28 -15.56 2.89 7.30
CA SER A 28 -14.30 2.15 7.20
C SER A 28 -14.15 1.21 8.38
N MET A 29 -13.88 -0.05 8.11
CA MET A 29 -13.67 -1.08 9.11
C MET A 29 -12.24 -1.56 9.09
N GLU A 30 -11.58 -1.60 10.25
CA GLU A 30 -10.20 -2.04 10.42
C GLU A 30 -10.11 -2.96 11.65
N MET A 31 -9.49 -4.12 11.48
CA MET A 31 -9.32 -5.09 12.56
C MET A 31 -8.35 -4.59 13.64
N ALA A 32 -7.32 -3.87 13.24
CA ALA A 32 -6.39 -3.29 14.19
C ALA A 32 -7.02 -2.12 14.97
N THR A 33 -6.50 -1.85 16.14
CA THR A 33 -6.95 -0.71 16.98
C THR A 33 -6.51 0.64 16.42
N ARG A 34 -5.58 0.66 15.46
CA ARG A 34 -5.02 1.84 14.82
C ARG A 34 -4.86 1.65 13.32
N ILE A 35 -5.22 2.65 12.54
CA ILE A 35 -4.89 2.70 11.10
C ILE A 35 -3.41 3.03 10.89
N LEU A 36 -2.88 2.73 9.70
CA LEU A 36 -1.54 3.12 9.26
C LEU A 36 -0.42 2.73 10.25
N PRO A 37 -0.28 1.46 10.61
CA PRO A 37 0.68 1.01 11.63
C PRO A 37 2.15 1.30 11.26
N MET A 38 2.44 1.55 9.97
CA MET A 38 3.78 1.90 9.47
C MET A 38 4.17 3.36 9.72
N PHE A 39 3.22 4.22 10.07
CA PHE A 39 3.50 5.62 10.41
C PHE A 39 3.62 5.82 11.93
N ASP A 40 4.31 6.88 12.31
CA ASP A 40 4.28 7.37 13.68
C ASP A 40 2.84 7.63 14.15
N GLU A 41 2.60 7.42 15.44
CA GLU A 41 1.27 7.54 16.02
C GLU A 41 0.62 8.91 15.80
N LYS A 42 1.41 9.99 15.89
CA LYS A 42 0.90 11.35 15.65
C LYS A 42 0.38 11.54 14.23
N LEU A 43 1.07 10.95 13.24
CA LEU A 43 0.64 10.99 11.85
C LEU A 43 -0.60 10.11 11.59
N ALA A 44 -0.66 8.94 12.21
CA ALA A 44 -1.82 8.06 12.12
C ALA A 44 -3.06 8.71 12.75
N ASN A 45 -2.91 9.35 13.91
CA ASN A 45 -3.99 10.10 14.57
C ASN A 45 -4.43 11.29 13.73
N TYR A 46 -3.50 12.06 13.16
CA TYR A 46 -3.83 13.12 12.22
C TYR A 46 -4.70 12.63 11.05
N ALA A 47 -4.30 11.52 10.42
CA ALA A 47 -5.07 10.93 9.33
C ALA A 47 -6.45 10.45 9.78
N MET A 48 -6.54 9.86 10.98
CA MET A 48 -7.80 9.44 11.59
C MET A 48 -8.75 10.62 11.80
N ASP A 49 -8.25 11.70 12.40
CA ASP A 49 -9.03 12.90 12.71
C ASP A 49 -9.45 13.62 11.42
N TYR A 50 -8.56 13.67 10.42
CA TYR A 50 -8.88 14.21 9.10
C TYR A 50 -10.05 13.46 8.46
N LEU A 51 -9.98 12.13 8.39
CA LEU A 51 -11.04 11.32 7.78
C LEU A 51 -12.37 11.46 8.53
N LYS A 52 -12.35 11.45 9.86
CA LYS A 52 -13.54 11.66 10.69
C LYS A 52 -14.15 13.05 10.46
N SER A 53 -13.35 14.10 10.40
CA SER A 53 -13.82 15.46 10.14
C SER A 53 -14.43 15.63 8.75
N HIS A 54 -14.08 14.73 7.80
CA HIS A 54 -14.65 14.67 6.45
C HIS A 54 -15.77 13.63 6.30
N GLY A 55 -16.39 13.24 7.40
CA GLY A 55 -17.62 12.43 7.41
C GLY A 55 -17.41 10.92 7.29
N VAL A 56 -16.18 10.41 7.45
CA VAL A 56 -15.93 8.96 7.49
C VAL A 56 -16.19 8.42 8.88
N THR A 57 -17.06 7.42 8.99
CA THR A 57 -17.22 6.63 10.21
C THR A 57 -16.10 5.61 10.28
N MET A 58 -15.19 5.77 11.24
CA MET A 58 -14.05 4.89 11.44
C MET A 58 -14.34 3.86 12.53
N MET A 59 -14.34 2.59 12.17
CA MET A 59 -14.55 1.44 13.07
C MET A 59 -13.26 0.63 13.17
N THR A 60 -12.41 0.98 14.13
CA THR A 60 -11.19 0.22 14.46
C THR A 60 -11.48 -0.87 15.50
N GLY A 61 -10.63 -1.90 15.56
CA GLY A 61 -10.86 -3.07 16.42
C GLY A 61 -11.99 -3.99 15.93
N SER A 62 -12.47 -3.79 14.69
CA SER A 62 -13.62 -4.49 14.12
C SER A 62 -13.15 -5.64 13.23
N LYS A 63 -13.17 -6.87 13.78
CA LYS A 63 -12.82 -8.08 13.03
C LYS A 63 -14.00 -8.51 12.17
N ILE A 64 -13.89 -8.34 10.85
CA ILE A 64 -14.89 -8.81 9.90
C ILE A 64 -14.88 -10.35 9.90
N THR A 65 -16.06 -10.95 10.07
CA THR A 65 -16.27 -12.41 10.10
C THR A 65 -16.96 -12.91 8.84
N LYS A 66 -17.83 -12.08 8.22
CA LYS A 66 -18.56 -12.48 7.02
C LYS A 66 -18.95 -11.26 6.18
N ILE A 67 -19.06 -11.47 4.89
CA ILE A 67 -19.66 -10.52 3.94
C ILE A 67 -20.96 -11.13 3.44
N GLU A 68 -22.03 -10.36 3.52
CA GLU A 68 -23.36 -10.72 3.03
C GLU A 68 -23.79 -9.74 1.91
N PRO A 69 -24.79 -10.06 1.11
CA PRO A 69 -25.39 -9.09 0.21
C PRO A 69 -25.80 -7.83 0.97
N ASN A 70 -25.23 -6.68 0.59
CA ASN A 70 -25.49 -5.37 1.20
C ASN A 70 -25.17 -5.25 2.71
N ALA A 71 -24.28 -6.10 3.24
CA ALA A 71 -23.86 -5.97 4.63
C ALA A 71 -22.50 -6.62 4.94
N VAL A 72 -21.89 -6.12 6.00
CA VAL A 72 -20.68 -6.69 6.60
C VAL A 72 -20.98 -7.09 8.03
N VAL A 73 -20.66 -8.34 8.37
CA VAL A 73 -20.78 -8.88 9.75
C VAL A 73 -19.40 -8.80 10.41
N TYR A 74 -19.35 -8.36 11.64
CA TYR A 74 -18.12 -8.24 12.41
C TYR A 74 -18.30 -8.64 13.87
N ALA A 75 -17.22 -9.11 14.48
CA ALA A 75 -17.20 -9.42 15.90
C ALA A 75 -17.06 -8.13 16.74
N ASP A 76 -17.90 -8.02 17.76
CA ASP A 76 -17.85 -7.00 18.81
C ASP A 76 -17.91 -7.71 20.18
N GLY A 77 -16.75 -8.03 20.74
CA GLY A 77 -16.63 -8.97 21.84
C GLY A 77 -17.11 -10.37 21.44
N ASP A 78 -18.01 -10.93 22.22
CA ASP A 78 -18.60 -12.26 21.99
C ASP A 78 -19.85 -12.22 21.10
N GLN A 79 -20.22 -11.05 20.58
CA GLN A 79 -21.40 -10.87 19.73
C GLN A 79 -21.01 -10.56 18.29
N GLU A 80 -21.84 -11.03 17.36
CA GLU A 80 -21.76 -10.58 15.97
C GLU A 80 -22.70 -9.39 15.78
N LYS A 81 -22.17 -8.34 15.16
CA LYS A 81 -22.92 -7.17 14.72
C LYS A 81 -22.87 -7.01 13.22
N LYS A 82 -23.78 -6.24 12.66
CA LYS A 82 -23.93 -6.04 11.23
C LYS A 82 -23.94 -4.57 10.88
N VAL A 83 -23.22 -4.22 9.83
CA VAL A 83 -23.25 -2.91 9.18
C VAL A 83 -23.82 -3.08 7.77
N GLU A 84 -24.87 -2.34 7.46
CA GLU A 84 -25.48 -2.33 6.13
C GLU A 84 -24.76 -1.37 5.21
N GLY A 85 -24.64 -1.74 3.92
CA GLY A 85 -24.03 -0.91 2.88
C GLY A 85 -24.27 -1.49 1.50
N ASN A 86 -24.71 -0.66 0.57
CA ASN A 86 -25.03 -1.06 -0.80
C ASN A 86 -23.77 -1.30 -1.66
N THR A 87 -22.65 -0.73 -1.25
CA THR A 87 -21.35 -0.93 -1.93
C THR A 87 -20.32 -1.34 -0.90
N ILE A 88 -19.71 -2.49 -1.09
CA ILE A 88 -18.66 -3.01 -0.21
C ILE A 88 -17.35 -3.03 -1.01
N ILE A 89 -16.34 -2.28 -0.54
CA ILE A 89 -15.03 -2.23 -1.16
C ILE A 89 -14.04 -2.96 -0.26
N TRP A 90 -13.52 -4.08 -0.75
CA TRP A 90 -12.56 -4.90 -0.01
C TRP A 90 -11.13 -4.52 -0.37
N THR A 91 -10.39 -3.95 0.59
CA THR A 91 -9.00 -3.52 0.42
C THR A 91 -8.04 -4.25 1.36
N VAL A 92 -8.45 -5.39 1.88
CA VAL A 92 -7.69 -6.17 2.87
C VAL A 92 -6.98 -7.33 2.21
N GLY A 93 -5.74 -7.57 2.62
CA GLY A 93 -5.02 -8.77 2.24
C GLY A 93 -4.38 -8.69 0.86
N VAL A 94 -3.25 -7.99 0.76
CA VAL A 94 -2.40 -8.06 -0.45
C VAL A 94 -1.82 -9.47 -0.59
N SER A 95 -1.92 -10.04 -1.78
CA SER A 95 -1.30 -11.29 -2.19
C SER A 95 -0.45 -11.06 -3.45
N GLY A 96 0.44 -11.98 -3.76
CA GLY A 96 1.12 -12.02 -5.05
C GLY A 96 0.16 -12.42 -6.18
N SER A 97 0.68 -12.51 -7.39
CA SER A 97 -0.06 -12.94 -8.58
C SER A 97 -0.40 -14.44 -8.54
N ASP A 98 -1.56 -14.81 -9.08
CA ASP A 98 -2.00 -16.20 -9.21
C ASP A 98 -1.06 -17.04 -10.10
N VAL A 99 -0.31 -16.41 -11.00
CA VAL A 99 0.77 -17.07 -11.77
C VAL A 99 1.76 -17.81 -10.84
N ILE A 100 2.03 -17.25 -9.67
CA ILE A 100 2.90 -17.90 -8.66
C ILE A 100 2.20 -19.11 -8.03
N ALA A 101 0.90 -19.04 -7.76
CA ALA A 101 0.15 -20.18 -7.25
C ALA A 101 0.20 -21.36 -8.22
N ASP A 102 0.09 -21.07 -9.53
CA ASP A 102 0.05 -22.04 -10.61
C ASP A 102 1.44 -22.55 -11.06
N SER A 103 2.52 -21.91 -10.60
CA SER A 103 3.90 -22.24 -11.00
C SER A 103 4.51 -23.44 -10.29
N GLY A 104 3.83 -24.01 -9.27
CA GLY A 104 4.34 -25.13 -8.49
C GLY A 104 5.43 -24.77 -7.46
N PHE A 105 5.79 -23.50 -7.31
CA PHE A 105 6.71 -23.06 -6.27
C PHE A 105 6.10 -23.20 -4.87
N ASN A 106 6.93 -23.50 -3.89
CA ASN A 106 6.53 -23.40 -2.49
C ASN A 106 6.28 -21.93 -2.13
N GLN A 107 5.02 -21.59 -1.91
CA GLN A 107 4.59 -20.21 -1.74
C GLN A 107 3.60 -20.05 -0.58
N ARG A 108 3.49 -18.84 -0.08
CA ARG A 108 2.44 -18.43 0.88
C ARG A 108 1.80 -17.13 0.41
N ARG A 109 0.49 -17.12 0.18
CA ARG A 109 -0.26 -15.96 -0.35
C ARG A 109 0.31 -15.48 -1.70
N ASN A 110 0.67 -16.43 -2.55
CA ASN A 110 1.26 -16.19 -3.87
C ASN A 110 2.59 -15.40 -3.82
N ARG A 111 3.35 -15.57 -2.74
CA ARG A 111 4.69 -15.02 -2.58
C ARG A 111 5.66 -16.14 -2.26
N VAL A 112 6.77 -16.14 -2.96
CA VAL A 112 7.84 -17.15 -2.81
C VAL A 112 8.96 -16.59 -1.93
N VAL A 113 9.41 -17.39 -0.95
CA VAL A 113 10.57 -17.03 -0.15
C VAL A 113 11.82 -17.15 -1.04
N VAL A 114 12.57 -16.06 -1.12
CA VAL A 114 13.82 -15.98 -1.87
C VAL A 114 14.99 -15.75 -0.94
N SER A 115 16.20 -16.07 -1.42
CA SER A 115 17.44 -15.76 -0.73
C SER A 115 17.67 -14.23 -0.65
N ASN A 116 18.68 -13.81 0.10
CA ASN A 116 19.11 -12.41 0.10
C ASN A 116 19.66 -11.95 -1.27
N HIS A 117 19.97 -12.88 -2.17
CA HIS A 117 20.37 -12.55 -3.55
C HIS A 117 19.19 -12.37 -4.50
N LEU A 118 17.95 -12.52 -4.01
CA LEU A 118 16.69 -12.44 -4.75
C LEU A 118 16.43 -13.63 -5.70
N ASN A 119 17.12 -14.74 -5.50
CA ASN A 119 16.92 -15.98 -6.26
C ASN A 119 16.39 -17.11 -5.37
N LEU A 120 15.94 -18.18 -5.98
CA LEU A 120 15.54 -19.40 -5.27
C LEU A 120 16.77 -20.17 -4.75
N THR A 121 16.66 -20.73 -3.56
CA THR A 121 17.73 -21.56 -2.99
C THR A 121 17.93 -22.86 -3.76
N ASP A 122 16.81 -23.48 -4.18
CA ASP A 122 16.83 -24.77 -4.89
C ASP A 122 17.02 -24.61 -6.42
N HIS A 123 16.81 -23.39 -6.92
CA HIS A 123 16.96 -23.00 -8.32
C HIS A 123 17.67 -21.65 -8.41
N PRO A 124 19.01 -21.62 -8.20
CA PRO A 124 19.75 -20.36 -8.09
C PRO A 124 19.77 -19.55 -9.38
N GLU A 125 19.40 -20.13 -10.52
CA GLU A 125 19.20 -19.47 -11.80
C GLU A 125 17.87 -18.70 -11.91
N VAL A 126 16.92 -18.94 -10.97
CA VAL A 126 15.58 -18.31 -10.97
C VAL A 126 15.55 -17.17 -9.97
N PHE A 127 15.38 -15.95 -10.48
CA PHE A 127 15.20 -14.73 -9.68
C PHE A 127 13.72 -14.38 -9.59
N ILE A 128 13.24 -14.08 -8.38
CA ILE A 128 11.85 -13.66 -8.13
C ILE A 128 11.90 -12.37 -7.32
N ILE A 129 11.25 -11.32 -7.84
CA ILE A 129 11.28 -9.96 -7.29
C ILE A 129 9.90 -9.32 -7.24
N GLY A 130 9.78 -8.22 -6.51
CA GLY A 130 8.54 -7.44 -6.41
C GLY A 130 7.50 -8.08 -5.49
N ASP A 131 6.24 -7.82 -5.74
CA ASP A 131 5.14 -8.22 -4.86
C ASP A 131 4.96 -9.74 -4.72
N VAL A 132 5.54 -10.51 -5.62
CA VAL A 132 5.54 -11.98 -5.60
C VAL A 132 6.74 -12.58 -4.87
N SER A 133 7.74 -11.78 -4.53
CA SER A 133 8.89 -12.19 -3.70
C SER A 133 8.59 -12.06 -2.21
N ALA A 134 9.27 -12.85 -1.39
CA ALA A 134 9.26 -12.73 0.06
C ALA A 134 10.70 -12.76 0.59
N VAL A 135 11.39 -11.63 0.50
CA VAL A 135 12.71 -11.45 1.13
C VAL A 135 12.52 -11.31 2.63
N MET A 136 13.14 -12.20 3.40
CA MET A 136 12.96 -12.21 4.85
C MET A 136 13.87 -11.18 5.53
N THR A 137 13.31 -10.44 6.47
CA THR A 137 14.07 -9.53 7.35
C THR A 137 14.68 -10.32 8.50
N ASP A 138 15.65 -9.74 9.22
CA ASP A 138 16.24 -10.31 10.44
C ASP A 138 15.19 -10.62 11.53
N ALA A 139 14.05 -9.96 11.49
CA ALA A 139 12.92 -10.20 12.39
C ALA A 139 12.06 -11.42 11.97
N GLY A 140 12.46 -12.18 10.95
CA GLY A 140 11.74 -13.38 10.46
C GLY A 140 10.40 -13.06 9.77
N ARG A 141 10.22 -11.84 9.27
CA ARG A 141 9.04 -11.41 8.51
C ARG A 141 9.45 -10.90 7.14
N PRO A 142 8.68 -11.18 6.07
CA PRO A 142 8.99 -10.66 4.76
C PRO A 142 8.84 -9.14 4.72
N TYR A 143 9.63 -8.48 3.88
CA TYR A 143 9.37 -7.08 3.54
C TYR A 143 7.94 -6.90 3.01
N PRO A 144 7.30 -5.74 3.30
CA PRO A 144 5.96 -5.44 2.78
C PRO A 144 6.00 -5.25 1.25
N THR A 145 4.88 -5.55 0.60
CA THR A 145 4.68 -5.30 -0.83
C THR A 145 4.49 -3.81 -1.08
N THR A 146 5.52 -3.16 -1.60
CA THR A 146 5.49 -1.73 -1.94
C THR A 146 6.33 -1.46 -3.17
N ALA A 147 5.89 -0.52 -4.01
CA ALA A 147 6.64 -0.11 -5.20
C ALA A 147 8.09 0.27 -4.88
N GLN A 148 8.34 0.89 -3.73
CA GLN A 148 9.68 1.30 -3.32
C GLN A 148 10.62 0.10 -3.08
N ILE A 149 10.10 -1.02 -2.55
CA ILE A 149 10.87 -2.25 -2.36
C ILE A 149 11.04 -2.93 -3.71
N SER A 150 9.96 -3.09 -4.47
CA SER A 150 9.98 -3.75 -5.79
C SER A 150 10.98 -3.10 -6.76
N SER A 151 11.03 -1.76 -6.80
CA SER A 151 12.02 -1.05 -7.65
C SER A 151 13.46 -1.32 -7.20
N GLN A 152 13.73 -1.32 -5.89
CA GLN A 152 15.07 -1.61 -5.37
C GLN A 152 15.46 -3.08 -5.57
N GLU A 153 14.50 -4.01 -5.46
CA GLU A 153 14.72 -5.41 -5.81
C GLU A 153 15.05 -5.57 -7.30
N GLY A 154 14.33 -4.86 -8.18
CA GLY A 154 14.59 -4.87 -9.62
C GLY A 154 16.01 -4.41 -9.98
N ASP A 155 16.42 -3.25 -9.45
CA ASP A 155 17.76 -2.72 -9.63
C ASP A 155 18.86 -3.68 -9.13
N HIS A 156 18.61 -4.31 -7.98
CA HIS A 156 19.57 -5.23 -7.37
C HIS A 156 19.61 -6.57 -8.11
N ALA A 157 18.47 -7.14 -8.46
CA ALA A 157 18.38 -8.39 -9.22
C ALA A 157 19.05 -8.25 -10.58
N GLY A 158 18.87 -7.13 -11.29
CA GLY A 158 19.57 -6.88 -12.55
C GLY A 158 21.09 -6.97 -12.43
N LYS A 159 21.65 -6.43 -11.35
CA LYS A 159 23.10 -6.54 -11.06
C LYS A 159 23.50 -7.98 -10.72
N ASN A 160 22.72 -8.68 -9.94
CA ASN A 160 23.00 -10.06 -9.57
C ASN A 160 22.88 -11.01 -10.78
N VAL A 161 21.91 -10.81 -11.66
CA VAL A 161 21.80 -11.56 -12.92
C VAL A 161 23.03 -11.33 -13.80
N ALA A 162 23.47 -10.07 -13.96
CA ALA A 162 24.68 -9.77 -14.71
C ALA A 162 25.93 -10.40 -14.09
N ALA A 163 26.05 -10.39 -12.75
CA ALA A 163 27.14 -11.03 -12.04
C ALA A 163 27.13 -12.54 -12.25
N ALA A 164 25.96 -13.20 -12.13
CA ALA A 164 25.81 -14.64 -12.35
C ALA A 164 26.24 -15.05 -13.77
N LEU A 165 25.82 -14.31 -14.79
CA LEU A 165 26.20 -14.57 -16.17
C LEU A 165 27.71 -14.43 -16.45
N ASN A 166 28.40 -13.61 -15.66
CA ASN A 166 29.85 -13.40 -15.75
C ASN A 166 30.66 -14.23 -14.74
N GLY A 167 30.02 -15.18 -14.03
CA GLY A 167 30.68 -16.02 -13.03
C GLY A 167 31.19 -15.23 -11.81
N GLN A 168 30.61 -14.07 -11.54
CA GLN A 168 30.94 -13.21 -10.40
C GLN A 168 30.05 -13.54 -9.18
N PRO A 169 30.54 -13.29 -7.95
CA PRO A 169 29.72 -13.50 -6.76
C PRO A 169 28.51 -12.58 -6.72
N LEU A 170 27.38 -13.12 -6.24
CA LEU A 170 26.18 -12.34 -6.00
C LEU A 170 26.32 -11.52 -4.71
N THR A 171 25.54 -10.45 -4.61
CA THR A 171 25.52 -9.57 -3.44
C THR A 171 24.15 -9.60 -2.75
N ASP A 172 24.13 -9.36 -1.44
CA ASP A 172 22.90 -9.35 -0.64
C ASP A 172 22.07 -8.09 -0.91
N PHE A 173 20.79 -8.30 -1.06
CA PHE A 173 19.80 -7.20 -1.12
C PHE A 173 19.60 -6.63 0.28
N VAL A 174 19.74 -5.32 0.39
CA VAL A 174 19.46 -4.57 1.61
C VAL A 174 18.52 -3.42 1.27
N TYR A 175 17.27 -3.49 1.76
CA TYR A 175 16.30 -2.43 1.56
C TYR A 175 16.68 -1.14 2.27
N LYS A 176 16.68 -0.04 1.55
CA LYS A 176 16.91 1.32 2.08
C LYS A 176 15.63 2.14 1.99
N SER A 177 14.97 2.32 3.13
CA SER A 177 13.76 3.13 3.18
C SER A 177 14.03 4.59 2.83
N LYS A 178 13.30 5.11 1.85
CA LYS A 178 13.31 6.54 1.46
C LYS A 178 12.24 7.35 2.19
N GLY A 179 11.49 6.72 3.10
CA GLY A 179 10.34 7.29 3.80
C GLY A 179 9.02 6.71 3.33
N THR A 180 7.95 7.13 3.98
CA THR A 180 6.57 6.69 3.67
C THR A 180 5.67 7.90 3.54
N VAL A 181 4.83 7.93 2.53
CA VAL A 181 3.89 9.03 2.24
C VAL A 181 2.53 8.44 1.90
N ALA A 182 1.47 9.05 2.42
CA ALA A 182 0.10 8.71 2.07
C ALA A 182 -0.73 9.98 1.82
N SER A 183 -1.54 9.97 0.76
CA SER A 183 -2.50 11.04 0.50
C SER A 183 -3.77 10.87 1.33
N LEU A 184 -4.36 11.98 1.73
CA LEU A 184 -5.68 12.06 2.35
C LEU A 184 -6.63 12.80 1.41
N GLY A 185 -6.76 12.28 0.18
CA GLY A 185 -7.43 12.93 -0.92
C GLY A 185 -6.56 13.98 -1.61
N SER A 186 -7.20 14.85 -2.39
CA SER A 186 -6.51 15.83 -3.24
C SER A 186 -5.92 17.03 -2.49
N GLN A 187 -6.28 17.23 -1.21
CA GLN A 187 -5.95 18.45 -0.47
C GLN A 187 -4.95 18.25 0.67
N ASP A 188 -4.79 17.04 1.17
CA ASP A 188 -4.01 16.76 2.36
C ASP A 188 -3.20 15.47 2.23
N GLY A 189 -2.29 15.24 3.17
CA GLY A 189 -1.48 14.03 3.25
C GLY A 189 -0.68 13.93 4.52
N ILE A 190 -0.01 12.81 4.68
CA ILE A 190 0.96 12.56 5.74
C ILE A 190 2.25 12.03 5.12
N ALA A 191 3.39 12.42 5.66
CA ALA A 191 4.69 11.95 5.20
C ALA A 191 5.63 11.77 6.39
N GLN A 192 6.43 10.71 6.34
CA GLN A 192 7.47 10.41 7.30
C GLN A 192 8.77 10.05 6.57
N ILE A 193 9.82 10.84 6.78
CA ILE A 193 11.16 10.62 6.22
C ILE A 193 12.10 10.32 7.38
N GLY A 194 12.61 9.08 7.43
CA GLY A 194 13.37 8.60 8.58
C GLY A 194 12.51 8.58 9.86
N LYS A 195 13.14 8.72 11.01
CA LYS A 195 12.45 8.68 12.32
C LYS A 195 11.96 10.05 12.79
N SER A 196 12.56 11.14 12.31
CA SER A 196 12.39 12.49 12.88
C SER A 196 11.54 13.44 12.02
N HIS A 197 11.58 13.31 10.70
CA HIS A 197 10.91 14.26 9.82
C HIS A 197 9.48 13.80 9.51
N LYS A 198 8.52 14.50 10.06
CA LYS A 198 7.09 14.22 9.95
C LYS A 198 6.39 15.44 9.38
N TYR A 199 5.61 15.22 8.34
CA TYR A 199 4.88 16.29 7.64
C TYR A 199 3.43 15.91 7.51
N THR A 200 2.55 16.89 7.59
CA THR A 200 1.10 16.78 7.39
C THR A 200 0.61 17.86 6.44
N GLY A 201 -0.62 17.77 5.99
CA GLY A 201 -1.25 18.82 5.21
C GLY A 201 -0.63 19.02 3.84
N PHE A 202 -0.57 20.27 3.43
CA PHE A 202 -0.10 20.68 2.10
C PHE A 202 1.32 20.20 1.77
N ILE A 203 2.24 20.24 2.74
CA ILE A 203 3.63 19.80 2.52
C ILE A 203 3.67 18.32 2.18
N ALA A 204 2.97 17.48 2.93
CA ALA A 204 2.90 16.04 2.66
C ALA A 204 2.22 15.75 1.32
N LYS A 205 1.17 16.50 0.95
CA LYS A 205 0.52 16.45 -0.36
C LYS A 205 1.51 16.72 -1.49
N VAL A 206 2.31 17.80 -1.39
CA VAL A 206 3.33 18.14 -2.39
C VAL A 206 4.37 17.04 -2.50
N LEU A 207 4.88 16.53 -1.36
CA LEU A 207 5.82 15.41 -1.35
C LEU A 207 5.25 14.17 -2.06
N LYS A 208 3.98 13.83 -1.83
CA LYS A 208 3.33 12.70 -2.51
C LYS A 208 3.27 12.91 -4.03
N ARG A 209 2.95 14.12 -4.49
CA ARG A 209 2.92 14.46 -5.93
C ARG A 209 4.30 14.34 -6.55
N VAL A 210 5.32 14.94 -5.94
CA VAL A 210 6.71 14.84 -6.42
C VAL A 210 7.18 13.39 -6.53
N ILE A 211 6.84 12.54 -5.55
CA ILE A 211 7.16 11.11 -5.59
C ILE A 211 6.45 10.41 -6.76
N THR A 212 5.16 10.73 -6.98
CA THR A 212 4.39 10.16 -8.09
C THR A 212 4.96 10.60 -9.44
N ASP A 213 5.28 11.88 -9.60
CA ASP A 213 5.82 12.42 -10.84
C ASP A 213 7.23 11.85 -11.13
N LYS A 214 8.04 11.68 -10.08
CA LYS A 214 9.33 11.01 -10.17
C LYS A 214 9.18 9.55 -10.63
N SER A 215 8.23 8.79 -10.09
CA SER A 215 7.96 7.42 -10.51
C SER A 215 7.54 7.37 -11.99
N LEU A 216 6.65 8.27 -12.44
CA LEU A 216 6.28 8.37 -13.84
C LEU A 216 7.48 8.66 -14.76
N LEU A 217 8.43 9.46 -14.29
CA LEU A 217 9.66 9.75 -15.04
C LEU A 217 10.59 8.53 -15.10
N GLU A 218 10.78 7.82 -13.99
CA GLU A 218 11.67 6.66 -13.87
C GLU A 218 11.10 5.43 -14.58
N ASP A 219 9.80 5.16 -14.40
CA ASP A 219 9.14 3.94 -14.91
C ASP A 219 8.68 4.07 -16.38
N ALA A 220 8.53 5.29 -16.88
CA ALA A 220 8.06 5.55 -18.23
C ALA A 220 9.00 6.52 -18.98
N ASN A 221 8.70 7.81 -18.97
CA ASN A 221 9.51 8.86 -19.58
C ASN A 221 9.00 10.26 -19.25
N LEU A 222 9.76 11.28 -19.63
CA LEU A 222 9.43 12.68 -19.44
C LEU A 222 8.08 13.07 -20.09
N SER A 223 7.76 12.56 -21.27
CA SER A 223 6.50 12.87 -21.95
C SER A 223 5.29 12.36 -21.15
N THR A 224 5.39 11.16 -20.59
CA THR A 224 4.33 10.59 -19.74
C THR A 224 4.20 11.38 -18.45
N MET A 225 5.30 11.72 -17.81
CA MET A 225 5.28 12.56 -16.61
C MET A 225 4.62 13.92 -16.89
N LEU A 226 4.96 14.57 -18.00
CA LEU A 226 4.37 15.86 -18.37
C LEU A 226 2.87 15.79 -18.69
N LYS A 227 2.39 14.67 -19.22
CA LYS A 227 0.96 14.49 -19.61
C LYS A 227 0.10 13.99 -18.45
N GLN A 228 0.63 13.15 -17.58
CA GLN A 228 -0.14 12.44 -16.56
C GLN A 228 0.27 12.83 -15.13
N GLY A 229 1.41 13.48 -14.96
CA GLY A 229 1.90 13.96 -13.69
C GLY A 229 0.94 14.99 -13.05
N ARG A 230 0.94 14.99 -11.74
CA ARG A 230 0.14 15.92 -10.93
C ARG A 230 1.03 17.04 -10.41
N TRP A 231 1.51 17.88 -11.32
CA TRP A 231 2.39 19.01 -10.98
C TRP A 231 1.99 19.68 -9.66
N PRO A 232 2.95 20.05 -8.80
CA PRO A 232 2.66 20.56 -7.45
C PRO A 232 2.01 21.96 -7.38
N LEU A 233 1.69 22.58 -8.52
CA LEU A 233 1.09 23.91 -8.61
C LEU A 233 -0.42 23.86 -8.76
#